data_652fecb695ea54cbb7f4c17be84709eb
#
_entry.id   652fecb695ea54cbb7f4c17be84709eb
#
_cell.length_a   1.000
_cell.length_b   1.000
_cell.length_c   1.000
_cell.angle_alpha   90.00
_cell.angle_beta   90.00
_cell.angle_gamma   90.00
#
_symmetry.space_group_name_H-M   'P 1'
#
loop_
_entity.id
_entity.type
_entity.pdbx_description
1 polymer ?
#
loop_
_entity_poly.entity_id
_entity_poly.type
_entity_poly.pdbx_seq_one_letter_code
_entity_poly.pdbx_strand_id
1 'polypeptide(L)'
;MSAHTLPTHALSRRELRDAGMRRRDIDDAVAAGRLVRVRRDRYLPGNAHPDLIRAARSGDRLDCVSLLRTLGVYVLADTRLHVQVTPHRSSLAPAEPDVVRHWRPASLPTSATAVDIVSAVVAAVRCQEPRAAVATLDSAWHLGLIDETAIAEAFRRLPQRHRSLRSLMDPSAESGPETLMRLILRSLGCRFETQVRIPTVGRVDFVVEGWLIIECDSRAHHEGWEAQKRDRRRDLAAAALGYATVRPLAEDIQYHRDRVRTSISCALARH
;
A
#
# COMPACT_ATOMS: atom_id res chain seq x y z
N MET A 1 1.60 15.89 10.80
CA MET A 1 1.44 15.56 9.35
C MET A 1 0.14 16.20 8.88
N SER A 2 0.19 17.11 7.90
CA SER A 2 -1.04 17.70 7.32
C SER A 2 -1.82 16.59 6.62
N ALA A 3 -3.09 16.43 7.01
CA ALA A 3 -3.98 15.45 6.35
C ALA A 3 -4.26 15.92 4.92
N HIS A 4 -3.73 15.19 3.94
CA HIS A 4 -4.06 15.41 2.53
C HIS A 4 -5.45 14.84 2.23
N THR A 5 -6.19 15.50 1.32
CA THR A 5 -7.48 15.01 0.85
C THR A 5 -7.36 14.32 -0.51
N LEU A 6 -8.23 13.35 -0.76
CA LEU A 6 -8.38 12.67 -2.04
C LEU A 6 -9.78 12.95 -2.62
N PRO A 7 -10.01 14.14 -3.19
CA PRO A 7 -11.28 14.45 -3.81
C PRO A 7 -11.55 13.52 -5.00
N THR A 8 -12.77 13.05 -5.12
CA THR A 8 -13.19 12.09 -6.17
C THR A 8 -13.23 12.70 -7.56
N HIS A 9 -13.38 14.02 -7.64
CA HIS A 9 -13.39 14.76 -8.92
C HIS A 9 -12.82 16.18 -8.76
N ALA A 10 -12.35 16.74 -9.85
CA ALA A 10 -11.94 18.14 -9.92
C ALA A 10 -13.18 19.03 -10.20
N LEU A 11 -13.39 20.03 -9.33
CA LEU A 11 -14.51 20.94 -9.42
C LEU A 11 -14.37 21.87 -10.62
N SER A 12 -15.46 22.11 -11.33
CA SER A 12 -15.56 23.16 -12.33
C SER A 12 -15.82 24.52 -11.71
N ARG A 13 -15.58 25.60 -12.44
CA ARG A 13 -15.97 26.95 -12.00
C ARG A 13 -17.47 27.07 -11.78
N ARG A 14 -18.28 26.30 -12.53
CA ARG A 14 -19.73 26.25 -12.35
C ARG A 14 -20.08 25.68 -10.98
N GLU A 15 -19.55 24.52 -10.63
CA GLU A 15 -19.78 23.86 -9.34
C GLU A 15 -19.33 24.75 -8.16
N LEU A 16 -18.19 25.44 -8.31
CA LEU A 16 -17.75 26.42 -7.30
C LEU A 16 -18.72 27.59 -7.16
N ARG A 17 -19.31 28.07 -8.26
CA ARG A 17 -20.33 29.13 -8.21
C ARG A 17 -21.64 28.64 -7.62
N ASP A 18 -22.05 27.43 -7.95
CA ASP A 18 -23.25 26.80 -7.38
C ASP A 18 -23.09 26.59 -5.87
N ALA A 19 -21.83 26.40 -5.39
CA ALA A 19 -21.46 26.41 -3.97
C ALA A 19 -21.32 27.83 -3.36
N GLY A 20 -21.73 28.90 -4.07
CA GLY A 20 -21.77 30.25 -3.56
C GLY A 20 -20.51 31.11 -3.77
N MET A 21 -19.47 30.59 -4.41
CA MET A 21 -18.24 31.35 -4.66
C MET A 21 -18.41 32.28 -5.88
N ARG A 22 -18.13 33.57 -5.71
CA ARG A 22 -18.03 34.51 -6.84
C ARG A 22 -16.70 34.31 -7.56
N ARG A 23 -16.59 34.83 -8.78
CA ARG A 23 -15.34 34.74 -9.57
C ARG A 23 -14.12 35.22 -8.78
N ARG A 24 -14.27 36.37 -8.09
CA ARG A 24 -13.19 36.95 -7.26
C ARG A 24 -12.79 36.04 -6.11
N ASP A 25 -13.77 35.40 -5.45
CA ASP A 25 -13.51 34.48 -4.35
C ASP A 25 -12.72 33.24 -4.80
N ILE A 26 -12.97 32.76 -6.03
CA ILE A 26 -12.20 31.65 -6.63
C ILE A 26 -10.76 32.10 -6.93
N ASP A 27 -10.60 33.28 -7.52
CA ASP A 27 -9.27 33.81 -7.86
C ASP A 27 -8.46 34.09 -6.57
N ASP A 28 -9.09 34.63 -5.53
CA ASP A 28 -8.47 34.85 -4.20
C ASP A 28 -8.15 33.50 -3.49
N ALA A 29 -9.01 32.49 -3.63
CA ALA A 29 -8.75 31.17 -3.08
C ALA A 29 -7.57 30.47 -3.75
N VAL A 30 -7.42 30.66 -5.06
CA VAL A 30 -6.23 30.15 -5.81
C VAL A 30 -4.99 30.90 -5.39
N ALA A 31 -5.03 32.24 -5.30
CA ALA A 31 -3.90 33.05 -4.87
C ALA A 31 -3.45 32.71 -3.43
N ALA A 32 -4.39 32.41 -2.54
CA ALA A 32 -4.14 31.99 -1.17
C ALA A 32 -3.80 30.50 -1.00
N GLY A 33 -3.71 29.71 -2.08
CA GLY A 33 -3.41 28.29 -2.03
C GLY A 33 -4.52 27.39 -1.46
N ARG A 34 -5.71 27.93 -1.19
CA ARG A 34 -6.87 27.13 -0.73
C ARG A 34 -7.48 26.29 -1.85
N LEU A 35 -7.34 26.75 -3.11
CA LEU A 35 -7.65 25.98 -4.31
C LEU A 35 -6.41 25.90 -5.19
N VAL A 36 -6.25 24.79 -5.89
CA VAL A 36 -5.23 24.59 -6.93
C VAL A 36 -5.94 24.46 -8.27
N ARG A 37 -5.66 25.37 -9.19
CA ARG A 37 -6.10 25.21 -10.58
C ARG A 37 -5.23 24.18 -11.28
N VAL A 38 -5.78 23.00 -11.57
CA VAL A 38 -5.05 21.91 -12.22
C VAL A 38 -5.12 21.98 -13.74
N ARG A 39 -6.26 22.45 -14.29
CA ARG A 39 -6.47 22.66 -15.74
C ARG A 39 -7.46 23.80 -15.97
N ARG A 40 -7.70 24.15 -17.25
CA ARG A 40 -8.76 25.10 -17.60
C ARG A 40 -10.09 24.60 -17.02
N ASP A 41 -10.73 25.43 -16.19
CA ASP A 41 -12.00 25.14 -15.54
C ASP A 41 -12.01 23.85 -14.70
N ARG A 42 -10.87 23.54 -14.05
CA ARG A 42 -10.74 22.42 -13.10
C ARG A 42 -9.90 22.81 -11.90
N TYR A 43 -10.45 22.60 -10.72
CA TYR A 43 -9.89 23.02 -9.44
C TYR A 43 -9.91 21.86 -8.44
N LEU A 44 -8.88 21.77 -7.63
CA LEU A 44 -8.77 20.86 -6.49
C LEU A 44 -8.59 21.67 -5.19
N PRO A 45 -8.97 21.13 -4.02
CA PRO A 45 -8.59 21.71 -2.73
C PRO A 45 -7.07 21.87 -2.63
N GLY A 46 -6.62 22.93 -1.95
CA GLY A 46 -5.19 23.20 -1.77
C GLY A 46 -4.44 22.12 -0.96
N ASN A 47 -5.17 21.39 -0.12
CA ASN A 47 -4.66 20.26 0.65
C ASN A 47 -4.81 18.89 -0.07
N ALA A 48 -5.17 18.85 -1.34
CA ALA A 48 -5.21 17.60 -2.11
C ALA A 48 -3.81 16.98 -2.17
N HIS A 49 -3.77 15.63 -2.23
CA HIS A 49 -2.49 14.92 -2.27
C HIS A 49 -1.64 15.37 -3.48
N PRO A 50 -0.31 15.60 -3.32
CA PRO A 50 0.55 16.10 -4.40
C PRO A 50 0.50 15.24 -5.67
N ASP A 51 0.49 13.91 -5.54
CA ASP A 51 0.39 12.99 -6.68
C ASP A 51 -0.93 13.15 -7.44
N LEU A 52 -2.03 13.42 -6.72
CA LEU A 52 -3.34 13.68 -7.33
C LEU A 52 -3.34 14.99 -8.12
N ILE A 53 -2.76 16.04 -7.55
CA ILE A 53 -2.60 17.34 -8.23
C ILE A 53 -1.76 17.16 -9.50
N ARG A 54 -0.65 16.43 -9.41
CA ARG A 54 0.24 16.17 -10.54
C ARG A 54 -0.46 15.40 -11.66
N ALA A 55 -1.16 14.31 -11.33
CA ALA A 55 -1.95 13.54 -12.27
C ALA A 55 -3.06 14.39 -12.94
N ALA A 56 -3.79 15.19 -12.14
CA ALA A 56 -4.84 16.06 -12.66
C ALA A 56 -4.33 17.18 -13.57
N ARG A 57 -3.13 17.72 -13.33
CA ARG A 57 -2.48 18.73 -14.20
C ARG A 57 -2.21 18.18 -15.60
N SER A 58 -1.76 16.93 -15.70
CA SER A 58 -1.59 16.24 -16.97
C SER A 58 -2.92 15.82 -17.60
N GLY A 59 -4.03 15.95 -16.85
CA GLY A 59 -5.37 15.49 -17.25
C GLY A 59 -5.51 13.97 -17.22
N ASP A 60 -4.68 13.32 -16.45
CA ASP A 60 -4.69 11.90 -16.21
C ASP A 60 -5.38 11.61 -14.87
N ARG A 61 -5.66 10.34 -14.57
CA ARG A 61 -6.21 9.91 -13.28
C ARG A 61 -5.14 9.21 -12.48
N LEU A 62 -5.10 9.50 -11.18
CA LEU A 62 -4.25 8.76 -10.27
C LEU A 62 -4.64 7.28 -10.26
N ASP A 63 -3.66 6.38 -10.31
CA ASP A 63 -3.89 4.97 -10.59
C ASP A 63 -2.89 4.06 -9.86
N CYS A 64 -3.13 2.74 -9.94
CA CYS A 64 -2.17 1.70 -9.60
C CYS A 64 -1.59 1.92 -8.17
N VAL A 65 -0.31 1.63 -7.98
CA VAL A 65 0.39 1.78 -6.70
C VAL A 65 0.38 3.21 -6.17
N SER A 66 0.32 4.22 -7.04
CA SER A 66 0.25 5.62 -6.58
C SER A 66 -1.07 5.93 -5.88
N LEU A 67 -2.21 5.51 -6.44
CA LEU A 67 -3.49 5.67 -5.76
C LEU A 67 -3.52 4.86 -4.46
N LEU A 68 -3.07 3.62 -4.48
CA LEU A 68 -3.09 2.75 -3.31
C LEU A 68 -2.23 3.32 -2.17
N ARG A 69 -1.03 3.83 -2.48
CA ARG A 69 -0.15 4.49 -1.51
C ARG A 69 -0.79 5.72 -0.88
N THR A 70 -1.51 6.53 -1.65
CA THR A 70 -2.23 7.70 -1.09
C THR A 70 -3.38 7.33 -0.17
N LEU A 71 -3.88 6.09 -0.27
CA LEU A 71 -4.89 5.51 0.63
C LEU A 71 -4.27 4.77 1.83
N GLY A 72 -2.95 4.83 2.01
CA GLY A 72 -2.24 4.18 3.12
C GLY A 72 -1.91 2.71 2.89
N VAL A 73 -2.18 2.18 1.70
CA VAL A 73 -1.83 0.80 1.35
C VAL A 73 -0.32 0.64 1.22
N TYR A 74 0.20 -0.44 1.75
CA TYR A 74 1.60 -0.78 1.62
C TYR A 74 2.00 -1.07 0.16
N VAL A 75 3.08 -0.41 -0.29
CA VAL A 75 3.71 -0.61 -1.60
C VAL A 75 5.21 -0.76 -1.40
N LEU A 76 5.78 -1.88 -1.83
CA LEU A 76 7.16 -2.25 -1.50
C LEU A 76 8.20 -1.29 -2.07
N ALA A 77 8.17 -0.91 -3.32
CA ALA A 77 9.35 -0.26 -3.92
C ALA A 77 9.10 0.63 -5.14
N ASP A 78 7.90 1.14 -5.36
CA ASP A 78 7.68 2.02 -6.52
C ASP A 78 7.29 3.43 -6.07
N THR A 79 8.19 4.40 -6.31
CA THR A 79 7.99 5.83 -5.99
C THR A 79 7.52 6.65 -7.18
N ARG A 80 7.47 6.08 -8.38
CA ARG A 80 7.02 6.77 -9.60
C ARG A 80 5.53 7.09 -9.51
N LEU A 81 5.12 8.09 -10.27
CA LEU A 81 3.71 8.45 -10.40
C LEU A 81 3.02 7.54 -11.43
N HIS A 82 2.06 6.75 -10.98
CA HIS A 82 1.26 5.89 -11.85
C HIS A 82 -0.08 6.54 -12.17
N VAL A 83 -0.37 6.67 -13.47
CA VAL A 83 -1.58 7.33 -13.95
C VAL A 83 -2.28 6.51 -15.03
N GLN A 84 -3.62 6.60 -15.05
CA GLN A 84 -4.41 6.10 -16.17
C GLN A 84 -4.49 7.17 -17.27
N VAL A 85 -4.20 6.74 -18.49
CA VAL A 85 -4.37 7.53 -19.72
C VAL A 85 -5.42 6.88 -20.60
N THR A 86 -6.36 7.68 -21.11
CA THR A 86 -7.38 7.20 -22.04
C THR A 86 -6.75 7.04 -23.43
N PRO A 87 -6.97 5.90 -24.12
CA PRO A 87 -6.54 5.71 -25.51
C PRO A 87 -7.09 6.82 -26.42
N HIS A 88 -6.38 7.10 -27.50
CA HIS A 88 -6.76 8.11 -28.52
C HIS A 88 -6.88 9.55 -28.01
N ARG A 89 -6.25 9.87 -26.88
CA ARG A 89 -6.19 11.24 -26.41
C ARG A 89 -5.35 12.11 -27.35
N SER A 90 -5.93 13.19 -27.86
CA SER A 90 -5.33 14.06 -28.89
C SER A 90 -4.15 14.92 -28.38
N SER A 91 -4.05 15.12 -27.07
CA SER A 91 -2.98 15.92 -26.46
C SER A 91 -2.48 15.24 -25.19
N LEU A 92 -1.24 14.79 -25.23
CA LEU A 92 -0.52 14.21 -24.09
C LEU A 92 0.52 15.21 -23.58
N ALA A 93 0.67 15.29 -22.27
CA ALA A 93 1.84 15.90 -21.68
C ALA A 93 3.11 15.14 -22.12
N PRO A 94 4.27 15.80 -22.24
CA PRO A 94 5.53 15.12 -22.50
C PRO A 94 5.73 13.90 -21.58
N ALA A 95 6.48 12.91 -22.05
CA ALA A 95 6.84 11.76 -21.20
C ALA A 95 7.81 12.24 -20.10
N GLU A 96 7.42 12.01 -18.86
CA GLU A 96 8.27 12.25 -17.69
C GLU A 96 8.86 10.92 -17.24
N PRO A 97 10.17 10.84 -16.93
CA PRO A 97 10.84 9.57 -16.59
C PRO A 97 10.26 8.88 -15.35
N ASP A 98 9.71 9.65 -14.43
CA ASP A 98 9.12 9.20 -13.18
C ASP A 98 7.58 9.03 -13.26
N VAL A 99 7.00 9.00 -14.47
CA VAL A 99 5.58 8.74 -14.71
C VAL A 99 5.36 7.44 -15.48
N VAL A 100 4.59 6.55 -14.88
CA VAL A 100 4.14 5.29 -15.51
C VAL A 100 2.71 5.45 -15.99
N ARG A 101 2.51 5.32 -17.31
CA ARG A 101 1.21 5.49 -17.95
C ARG A 101 0.54 4.16 -18.23
N HIS A 102 -0.64 3.96 -17.65
CA HIS A 102 -1.52 2.81 -17.90
C HIS A 102 -2.57 3.17 -18.95
N TRP A 103 -2.40 2.66 -20.15
CA TRP A 103 -3.30 2.91 -21.28
C TRP A 103 -4.50 1.99 -21.21
N ARG A 104 -5.67 2.53 -20.89
CA ARG A 104 -6.92 1.80 -20.87
C ARG A 104 -8.13 2.73 -20.97
N PRO A 105 -9.29 2.25 -21.50
CA PRO A 105 -10.53 3.02 -21.49
C PRO A 105 -10.89 3.51 -20.09
N ALA A 106 -11.52 4.67 -20.02
CA ALA A 106 -12.02 5.22 -18.77
C ALA A 106 -13.41 4.68 -18.48
N SER A 107 -13.62 4.16 -17.28
CA SER A 107 -14.93 3.76 -16.75
C SER A 107 -15.65 4.88 -16.01
N LEU A 108 -14.92 5.95 -15.64
CA LEU A 108 -15.40 7.07 -14.85
C LEU A 108 -15.48 8.37 -15.67
N PRO A 109 -16.29 9.36 -15.25
CA PRO A 109 -16.40 10.67 -15.91
C PRO A 109 -15.03 11.36 -16.06
N THR A 110 -14.93 12.25 -17.05
CA THR A 110 -13.67 13.00 -17.32
C THR A 110 -13.23 13.92 -16.18
N SER A 111 -14.14 14.27 -15.27
CA SER A 111 -13.85 15.03 -14.06
C SER A 111 -13.20 14.19 -12.94
N ALA A 112 -13.27 12.87 -13.02
CA ALA A 112 -12.69 11.98 -12.00
C ALA A 112 -11.16 12.17 -11.93
N THR A 113 -10.65 12.27 -10.71
CA THR A 113 -9.23 12.54 -10.41
C THR A 113 -8.40 11.27 -10.21
N ALA A 114 -9.09 10.17 -9.89
CA ALA A 114 -8.50 8.85 -9.70
C ALA A 114 -9.38 7.78 -10.34
N VAL A 115 -8.83 6.59 -10.50
CA VAL A 115 -9.60 5.41 -10.92
C VAL A 115 -10.35 4.81 -9.73
N ASP A 116 -11.27 3.87 -9.99
CA ASP A 116 -11.86 3.06 -8.93
C ASP A 116 -10.83 2.11 -8.30
N ILE A 117 -11.09 1.69 -7.05
CA ILE A 117 -10.14 0.90 -6.27
C ILE A 117 -9.82 -0.46 -6.91
N VAL A 118 -10.81 -1.13 -7.50
CA VAL A 118 -10.61 -2.43 -8.16
C VAL A 118 -9.71 -2.27 -9.38
N SER A 119 -9.91 -1.22 -10.18
CA SER A 119 -9.03 -0.90 -11.31
C SER A 119 -7.60 -0.60 -10.88
N ALA A 120 -7.41 0.14 -9.76
CA ALA A 120 -6.10 0.40 -9.21
C ALA A 120 -5.40 -0.88 -8.74
N VAL A 121 -6.11 -1.75 -8.03
CA VAL A 121 -5.63 -3.06 -7.58
C VAL A 121 -5.21 -3.94 -8.76
N VAL A 122 -6.05 -4.05 -9.80
CA VAL A 122 -5.72 -4.81 -11.02
C VAL A 122 -4.44 -4.28 -11.68
N ALA A 123 -4.31 -2.95 -11.78
CA ALA A 123 -3.10 -2.34 -12.33
C ALA A 123 -1.87 -2.61 -11.45
N ALA A 124 -2.01 -2.50 -10.12
CA ALA A 124 -0.94 -2.73 -9.17
C ALA A 124 -0.41 -4.16 -9.21
N VAL A 125 -1.29 -5.17 -9.27
CA VAL A 125 -0.91 -6.58 -9.40
C VAL A 125 -0.13 -6.84 -10.70
N ARG A 126 -0.48 -6.17 -11.79
CA ARG A 126 0.21 -6.33 -13.08
C ARG A 126 1.54 -5.59 -13.14
N CYS A 127 1.73 -4.59 -12.29
CA CYS A 127 2.87 -3.68 -12.29
C CYS A 127 3.97 -4.09 -11.34
N GLN A 128 3.65 -4.91 -10.34
CA GLN A 128 4.56 -5.32 -9.29
C GLN A 128 5.04 -6.76 -9.46
N GLU A 129 6.17 -7.08 -8.85
CA GLU A 129 6.60 -8.47 -8.63
C GLU A 129 5.55 -9.22 -7.78
N PRO A 130 5.37 -10.55 -7.99
CA PRO A 130 4.31 -11.32 -7.32
C PRO A 130 4.24 -11.15 -5.81
N ARG A 131 5.39 -11.16 -5.12
CA ARG A 131 5.43 -11.02 -3.66
C ARG A 131 5.02 -9.62 -3.20
N ALA A 132 5.43 -8.59 -3.93
CA ALA A 132 5.05 -7.21 -3.65
C ALA A 132 3.55 -6.99 -3.90
N ALA A 133 3.03 -7.59 -4.97
CA ALA A 133 1.60 -7.56 -5.28
C ALA A 133 0.75 -8.20 -4.16
N VAL A 134 1.18 -9.34 -3.59
CA VAL A 134 0.48 -9.96 -2.46
C VAL A 134 0.50 -9.04 -1.24
N ALA A 135 1.65 -8.43 -0.91
CA ALA A 135 1.73 -7.52 0.24
C ALA A 135 0.83 -6.27 0.06
N THR A 136 0.73 -5.76 -1.17
CA THR A 136 -0.20 -4.66 -1.51
C THR A 136 -1.66 -5.09 -1.39
N LEU A 137 -2.00 -6.31 -1.85
CA LEU A 137 -3.36 -6.87 -1.77
C LEU A 137 -3.77 -7.11 -0.32
N ASP A 138 -2.92 -7.73 0.49
CA ASP A 138 -3.18 -7.98 1.91
C ASP A 138 -3.39 -6.67 2.66
N SER A 139 -2.53 -5.69 2.44
CA SER A 139 -2.66 -4.36 3.05
C SER A 139 -3.97 -3.66 2.66
N ALA A 140 -4.36 -3.72 1.38
CA ALA A 140 -5.62 -3.14 0.92
C ALA A 140 -6.85 -3.85 1.54
N TRP A 141 -6.76 -5.17 1.72
CA TRP A 141 -7.80 -5.97 2.36
C TRP A 141 -7.85 -5.71 3.88
N HIS A 142 -6.71 -5.70 4.56
CA HIS A 142 -6.60 -5.38 5.98
C HIS A 142 -7.19 -4.00 6.33
N LEU A 143 -6.92 -3.00 5.47
CA LEU A 143 -7.46 -1.65 5.61
C LEU A 143 -8.96 -1.53 5.25
N GLY A 144 -9.60 -2.62 4.82
CA GLY A 144 -11.01 -2.63 4.42
C GLY A 144 -11.31 -1.85 3.13
N LEU A 145 -10.29 -1.53 2.33
CA LEU A 145 -10.45 -0.84 1.05
C LEU A 145 -11.00 -1.76 -0.05
N ILE A 146 -10.75 -3.06 0.08
CA ILE A 146 -11.31 -4.12 -0.76
C ILE A 146 -11.86 -5.23 0.14
N ASP A 147 -12.97 -5.82 -0.27
CA ASP A 147 -13.60 -6.98 0.34
C ASP A 147 -13.47 -8.21 -0.59
N GLU A 148 -14.00 -9.35 -0.18
CA GLU A 148 -14.00 -10.57 -0.99
C GLU A 148 -14.65 -10.37 -2.36
N THR A 149 -15.69 -9.55 -2.46
CA THR A 149 -16.36 -9.24 -3.73
C THR A 149 -15.44 -8.46 -4.66
N ALA A 150 -14.79 -7.42 -4.15
CA ALA A 150 -13.81 -6.62 -4.88
C ALA A 150 -12.58 -7.46 -5.30
N ILE A 151 -12.10 -8.35 -4.42
CA ILE A 151 -11.02 -9.30 -4.71
C ILE A 151 -11.43 -10.25 -5.83
N ALA A 152 -12.60 -10.86 -5.75
CA ALA A 152 -13.11 -11.76 -6.79
C ALA A 152 -13.19 -11.04 -8.14
N GLU A 153 -13.71 -9.80 -8.17
CA GLU A 153 -13.79 -8.98 -9.36
C GLU A 153 -12.39 -8.63 -9.91
N ALA A 154 -11.44 -8.25 -9.06
CA ALA A 154 -10.07 -7.97 -9.46
C ALA A 154 -9.42 -9.19 -10.13
N PHE A 155 -9.53 -10.38 -9.50
CA PHE A 155 -8.95 -11.61 -10.03
C PHE A 155 -9.65 -12.11 -11.31
N ARG A 156 -10.93 -11.79 -11.51
CA ARG A 156 -11.62 -12.05 -12.78
C ARG A 156 -11.04 -11.21 -13.93
N ARG A 157 -10.59 -9.97 -13.67
CA ARG A 157 -9.96 -9.06 -14.64
C ARG A 157 -8.48 -9.36 -14.87
N LEU A 158 -7.83 -10.06 -13.95
CA LEU A 158 -6.40 -10.36 -14.05
C LEU A 158 -6.12 -11.50 -15.04
N PRO A 159 -5.00 -11.44 -15.78
CA PRO A 159 -4.51 -12.56 -16.58
C PRO A 159 -4.32 -13.82 -15.73
N GLN A 160 -4.49 -14.99 -16.36
CA GLN A 160 -4.42 -16.30 -15.68
C GLN A 160 -3.13 -16.50 -14.86
N ARG A 161 -2.00 -15.98 -15.32
CA ARG A 161 -0.70 -16.07 -14.61
C ARG A 161 -0.69 -15.45 -13.21
N HIS A 162 -1.63 -14.54 -12.90
CA HIS A 162 -1.74 -13.90 -11.59
C HIS A 162 -2.76 -14.57 -10.67
N ARG A 163 -3.54 -15.54 -11.16
CA ARG A 163 -4.64 -16.14 -10.38
C ARG A 163 -4.15 -16.91 -9.14
N SER A 164 -2.95 -17.49 -9.23
CA SER A 164 -2.32 -18.18 -8.09
C SER A 164 -2.03 -17.26 -6.90
N LEU A 165 -1.94 -15.94 -7.11
CA LEU A 165 -1.70 -15.00 -6.02
C LEU A 165 -2.86 -14.97 -5.01
N ARG A 166 -4.10 -15.27 -5.45
CA ARG A 166 -5.26 -15.26 -4.57
C ARG A 166 -5.12 -16.24 -3.40
N SER A 167 -4.56 -17.43 -3.62
CA SER A 167 -4.33 -18.42 -2.56
C SER A 167 -3.22 -18.04 -1.58
N LEU A 168 -2.44 -16.99 -1.91
CA LEU A 168 -1.39 -16.46 -1.06
C LEU A 168 -1.84 -15.28 -0.18
N MET A 169 -3.03 -14.74 -0.43
CA MET A 169 -3.55 -13.59 0.32
C MET A 169 -4.00 -13.98 1.73
N ASP A 170 -3.82 -13.05 2.66
CA ASP A 170 -4.24 -13.20 4.06
C ASP A 170 -4.36 -11.81 4.72
N PRO A 171 -5.56 -11.37 5.11
CA PRO A 171 -5.76 -10.04 5.70
C PRO A 171 -5.31 -9.94 7.17
N SER A 172 -4.83 -11.02 7.78
CA SER A 172 -4.36 -11.02 9.17
C SER A 172 -3.05 -10.27 9.36
N ALA A 173 -2.25 -10.09 8.28
CA ALA A 173 -1.03 -9.32 8.33
C ALA A 173 -1.33 -7.83 8.52
N GLU A 174 -0.78 -7.22 9.56
CA GLU A 174 -0.97 -5.80 9.89
C GLU A 174 0.03 -4.90 9.15
N SER A 175 1.08 -5.49 8.58
CA SER A 175 2.11 -4.77 7.84
C SER A 175 2.58 -5.51 6.59
N GLY A 176 3.17 -4.76 5.65
CA GLY A 176 3.77 -5.36 4.46
C GLY A 176 4.93 -6.32 4.78
N PRO A 177 5.86 -6.00 5.70
CA PRO A 177 6.89 -6.93 6.15
C PRO A 177 6.34 -8.26 6.67
N GLU A 178 5.23 -8.27 7.40
CA GLU A 178 4.58 -9.51 7.85
C GLU A 178 4.10 -10.37 6.66
N THR A 179 3.42 -9.78 5.67
CA THR A 179 3.06 -10.51 4.45
C THR A 179 4.30 -11.07 3.76
N LEU A 180 5.36 -10.29 3.62
CA LEU A 180 6.60 -10.73 2.96
C LEU A 180 7.29 -11.85 3.74
N MET A 181 7.29 -11.81 5.08
CA MET A 181 7.79 -12.88 5.95
C MET A 181 6.95 -14.14 5.81
N ARG A 182 5.64 -14.02 5.83
CA ARG A 182 4.71 -15.15 5.62
C ARG A 182 5.00 -15.88 4.30
N LEU A 183 5.30 -15.14 3.23
CA LEU A 183 5.69 -15.71 1.96
C LEU A 183 7.06 -16.41 2.00
N ILE A 184 8.01 -15.92 2.80
CA ILE A 184 9.30 -16.60 3.06
C ILE A 184 9.03 -17.93 3.78
N LEU A 185 8.24 -17.93 4.85
CA LEU A 185 7.92 -19.14 5.63
C LEU A 185 7.20 -20.19 4.76
N ARG A 186 6.24 -19.77 3.94
CA ARG A 186 5.60 -20.68 2.96
C ARG A 186 6.61 -21.29 1.99
N SER A 187 7.61 -20.51 1.55
CA SER A 187 8.64 -21.02 0.63
C SER A 187 9.62 -22.01 1.28
N LEU A 188 9.71 -22.00 2.61
CA LEU A 188 10.49 -22.97 3.39
C LEU A 188 9.71 -24.25 3.68
N GLY A 189 8.38 -24.25 3.47
CA GLY A 189 7.53 -25.41 3.73
C GLY A 189 7.33 -25.72 5.23
N CYS A 190 7.67 -24.80 6.12
CA CYS A 190 7.49 -24.97 7.56
C CYS A 190 6.04 -24.69 7.98
N ARG A 191 5.62 -25.27 9.09
CA ARG A 191 4.34 -24.98 9.74
C ARG A 191 4.48 -23.69 10.54
N PHE A 192 3.49 -22.82 10.46
CA PHE A 192 3.48 -21.59 11.25
C PHE A 192 2.04 -21.12 11.52
N GLU A 193 1.90 -20.37 12.59
CA GLU A 193 0.69 -19.63 12.95
C GLU A 193 1.00 -18.15 12.95
N THR A 194 0.00 -17.34 12.56
CA THR A 194 0.12 -15.88 12.50
C THR A 194 -0.63 -15.23 13.66
N GLN A 195 -0.14 -14.08 14.13
CA GLN A 195 -0.81 -13.25 15.13
C GLN A 195 -1.17 -14.01 16.41
N VAL A 196 -0.22 -14.82 16.92
CA VAL A 196 -0.42 -15.71 18.08
C VAL A 196 -0.33 -14.94 19.38
N ARG A 197 -1.27 -15.17 20.28
CA ARG A 197 -1.24 -14.61 21.63
C ARG A 197 -0.69 -15.64 22.63
N ILE A 198 0.50 -15.38 23.15
CA ILE A 198 1.19 -16.24 24.13
C ILE A 198 1.01 -15.64 25.52
N PRO A 199 0.55 -16.40 26.56
CA PRO A 199 0.47 -15.91 27.93
C PRO A 199 1.82 -15.34 28.39
N THR A 200 1.80 -14.23 29.12
CA THR A 200 2.98 -13.49 29.65
C THR A 200 3.90 -12.84 28.60
N VAL A 201 3.90 -13.31 27.33
CA VAL A 201 4.69 -12.72 26.23
C VAL A 201 3.89 -11.63 25.49
N GLY A 202 2.60 -11.90 25.25
CA GLY A 202 1.73 -11.03 24.47
C GLY A 202 1.46 -11.58 23.07
N ARG A 203 1.09 -10.69 22.13
CA ARG A 203 0.87 -11.07 20.72
C ARG A 203 2.20 -11.02 19.97
N VAL A 204 2.44 -12.04 19.15
CA VAL A 204 3.61 -12.17 18.29
C VAL A 204 3.17 -12.39 16.85
N ASP A 205 3.98 -11.97 15.87
CA ASP A 205 3.58 -12.03 14.47
C ASP A 205 3.50 -13.47 13.95
N PHE A 206 4.49 -14.31 14.32
CA PHE A 206 4.53 -15.71 13.90
C PHE A 206 5.06 -16.61 15.01
N VAL A 207 4.49 -17.83 15.10
CA VAL A 207 5.08 -18.97 15.78
C VAL A 207 5.34 -20.06 14.75
N VAL A 208 6.59 -20.43 14.54
CA VAL A 208 7.05 -21.39 13.53
C VAL A 208 7.45 -22.68 14.22
N GLU A 209 7.00 -23.83 13.69
CA GLU A 209 7.21 -25.20 14.22
C GLU A 209 6.93 -25.34 15.72
N GLY A 210 6.07 -24.45 16.28
CA GLY A 210 5.64 -24.46 17.67
C GLY A 210 6.67 -23.93 18.69
N TRP A 211 7.86 -23.50 18.26
CA TRP A 211 8.92 -23.07 19.18
C TRP A 211 9.66 -21.78 18.76
N LEU A 212 9.64 -21.40 17.47
CA LEU A 212 10.37 -20.23 17.00
C LEU A 212 9.42 -19.06 16.81
N ILE A 213 9.54 -18.03 17.62
CA ILE A 213 8.85 -16.75 17.44
C ILE A 213 9.61 -15.93 16.41
N ILE A 214 8.87 -15.37 15.43
CA ILE A 214 9.40 -14.37 14.50
C ILE A 214 8.52 -13.12 14.64
N GLU A 215 9.15 -11.99 14.95
CA GLU A 215 8.55 -10.65 14.97
C GLU A 215 9.17 -9.79 13.86
N CYS A 216 8.34 -9.22 13.00
CA CYS A 216 8.77 -8.37 11.90
C CYS A 216 8.94 -6.94 12.42
N ASP A 217 10.16 -6.59 12.80
CA ASP A 217 10.44 -5.27 13.37
C ASP A 217 10.33 -4.19 12.29
N SER A 218 9.18 -3.51 12.27
CA SER A 218 8.89 -2.40 11.37
C SER A 218 9.13 -1.03 12.02
N ARG A 219 9.51 -1.00 13.30
CA ARG A 219 9.63 0.24 14.06
C ARG A 219 11.02 0.83 13.91
N ALA A 220 11.08 2.00 13.28
CA ALA A 220 12.26 2.82 13.29
C ALA A 220 12.59 3.26 14.74
N HIS A 221 13.84 3.22 15.09
CA HIS A 221 14.61 3.50 16.31
C HIS A 221 14.20 4.68 17.23
N HIS A 222 12.92 4.99 17.42
CA HIS A 222 12.47 6.11 18.24
C HIS A 222 11.73 5.70 19.54
N GLU A 223 11.66 4.41 19.86
CA GLU A 223 11.10 3.99 21.14
C GLU A 223 12.15 4.19 22.25
N GLY A 224 11.79 4.98 23.28
CA GLY A 224 12.65 5.26 24.41
C GLY A 224 12.94 4.00 25.25
N TRP A 225 13.82 4.16 26.26
CA TRP A 225 14.29 3.10 27.14
C TRP A 225 13.19 2.20 27.74
N GLU A 226 12.01 2.76 28.01
CA GLU A 226 10.87 1.97 28.56
C GLU A 226 10.33 0.93 27.56
N ALA A 227 10.32 1.24 26.28
CA ALA A 227 9.91 0.28 25.24
C ALA A 227 10.94 -0.85 25.12
N GLN A 228 12.23 -0.53 25.10
CA GLN A 228 13.29 -1.53 25.07
C GLN A 228 13.24 -2.45 26.29
N LYS A 229 12.93 -1.92 27.51
CA LYS A 229 12.75 -2.75 28.69
C LYS A 229 11.58 -3.72 28.57
N ARG A 230 10.45 -3.27 27.99
CA ARG A 230 9.30 -4.15 27.75
C ARG A 230 9.66 -5.29 26.80
N ASP A 231 10.34 -4.98 25.69
CA ASP A 231 10.73 -5.99 24.70
C ASP A 231 11.68 -7.03 25.30
N ARG A 232 12.70 -6.59 26.06
CA ARG A 232 13.61 -7.52 26.77
C ARG A 232 12.88 -8.41 27.79
N ARG A 233 11.85 -7.89 28.48
CA ARG A 233 11.04 -8.70 29.41
C ARG A 233 10.17 -9.71 28.64
N ARG A 234 9.64 -9.33 27.49
CA ARG A 234 8.92 -10.26 26.61
C ARG A 234 9.83 -11.38 26.11
N ASP A 235 11.07 -11.06 25.73
CA ASP A 235 12.06 -12.07 25.31
C ASP A 235 12.39 -13.07 26.43
N LEU A 236 12.59 -12.57 27.64
CA LEU A 236 12.83 -13.42 28.80
C LEU A 236 11.62 -14.33 29.12
N ALA A 237 10.40 -13.79 29.00
CA ALA A 237 9.18 -14.58 29.20
C ALA A 237 9.02 -15.65 28.10
N ALA A 238 9.32 -15.33 26.85
CA ALA A 238 9.32 -16.27 25.74
C ALA A 238 10.32 -17.40 25.95
N ALA A 239 11.56 -17.05 26.33
CA ALA A 239 12.62 -18.02 26.62
C ALA A 239 12.26 -18.94 27.79
N ALA A 240 11.62 -18.43 28.87
CA ALA A 240 11.16 -19.23 30.00
C ALA A 240 10.07 -20.26 29.59
N LEU A 241 9.34 -20.02 28.50
CA LEU A 241 8.37 -20.93 27.93
C LEU A 241 8.95 -21.86 26.84
N GLY A 242 10.27 -21.79 26.60
CA GLY A 242 10.95 -22.62 25.63
C GLY A 242 10.93 -22.07 24.18
N TYR A 243 10.48 -20.83 23.97
CA TYR A 243 10.55 -20.20 22.67
C TYR A 243 11.89 -19.54 22.41
N ALA A 244 12.42 -19.70 21.20
CA ALA A 244 13.45 -18.83 20.66
C ALA A 244 12.80 -17.68 19.88
N THR A 245 13.39 -16.47 19.92
CA THR A 245 12.85 -15.29 19.22
C THR A 245 13.86 -14.76 18.20
N VAL A 246 13.38 -14.51 16.98
CA VAL A 246 14.14 -13.88 15.90
C VAL A 246 13.39 -12.63 15.42
N ARG A 247 14.11 -11.50 15.32
CA ARG A 247 13.57 -10.21 14.88
C ARG A 247 14.32 -9.71 13.65
N PRO A 248 13.96 -10.15 12.44
CA PRO A 248 14.54 -9.58 11.24
C PRO A 248 14.01 -8.15 11.03
N LEU A 249 14.90 -7.26 10.62
CA LEU A 249 14.53 -5.90 10.27
C LEU A 249 13.59 -5.90 9.06
N ALA A 250 12.64 -4.97 9.03
CA ALA A 250 11.75 -4.79 7.88
C ALA A 250 12.53 -4.61 6.59
N GLU A 251 13.65 -3.89 6.61
CA GLU A 251 14.54 -3.70 5.47
C GLU A 251 15.12 -5.02 4.95
N ASP A 252 15.58 -5.92 5.85
CA ASP A 252 16.09 -7.22 5.46
C ASP A 252 14.99 -8.10 4.84
N ILE A 253 13.78 -8.09 5.40
CA ILE A 253 12.63 -8.82 4.85
C ILE A 253 12.27 -8.31 3.44
N GLN A 254 12.34 -6.99 3.24
CA GLN A 254 11.98 -6.32 1.99
C GLN A 254 13.02 -6.55 0.89
N TYR A 255 14.30 -6.33 1.20
CA TYR A 255 15.36 -6.19 0.21
C TYR A 255 16.43 -7.29 0.27
N HIS A 256 16.52 -8.04 1.37
CA HIS A 256 17.53 -9.10 1.61
C HIS A 256 16.88 -10.46 1.89
N ARG A 257 15.81 -10.77 1.13
CA ARG A 257 15.00 -11.98 1.31
C ARG A 257 15.79 -13.26 1.51
N ASP A 258 16.82 -13.49 0.68
CA ASP A 258 17.57 -14.75 0.70
C ASP A 258 18.41 -14.87 1.98
N ARG A 259 18.93 -13.76 2.52
CA ARG A 259 19.61 -13.73 3.80
C ARG A 259 18.66 -14.14 4.93
N VAL A 260 17.47 -13.55 4.99
CA VAL A 260 16.46 -13.88 6.00
C VAL A 260 16.03 -15.34 5.86
N ARG A 261 15.73 -15.79 4.64
CA ARG A 261 15.36 -17.18 4.35
C ARG A 261 16.43 -18.18 4.81
N THR A 262 17.70 -17.93 4.50
CA THR A 262 18.82 -18.79 4.91
C THR A 262 18.95 -18.82 6.43
N SER A 263 18.88 -17.67 7.12
CA SER A 263 18.99 -17.61 8.57
C SER A 263 17.89 -18.41 9.26
N ILE A 264 16.63 -18.29 8.79
CA ILE A 264 15.51 -19.07 9.34
C ILE A 264 15.68 -20.56 9.04
N SER A 265 16.05 -20.94 7.81
CA SER A 265 16.30 -22.33 7.45
C SER A 265 17.38 -22.97 8.30
N CYS A 266 18.49 -22.25 8.57
CA CYS A 266 19.55 -22.74 9.46
C CYS A 266 19.08 -22.88 10.92
N ALA A 267 18.22 -21.99 11.41
CA ALA A 267 17.65 -22.13 12.75
C ALA A 267 16.76 -23.37 12.86
N LEU A 268 15.89 -23.59 11.87
CA LEU A 268 14.97 -24.74 11.83
C LEU A 268 15.72 -26.08 11.68
N ALA A 269 16.84 -26.12 10.96
CA ALA A 269 17.63 -27.35 10.75
C ALA A 269 18.42 -27.79 12.00
N ARG A 270 18.56 -26.94 13.02
CA ARG A 270 19.33 -27.23 14.26
C ARG A 270 18.45 -27.71 15.41
N HIS A 271 17.16 -27.66 15.24
CA HIS A 271 16.15 -28.04 16.24
C HIS A 271 15.35 -29.23 15.74
#